data_8e2a286a57dc25065458378d82905d70
#
_entry.id   8e2a286a57dc25065458378d82905d70
#
_cell.length_a   1.000
_cell.length_b   1.000
_cell.length_c   1.000
_cell.angle_alpha   90.00
_cell.angle_beta   90.00
_cell.angle_gamma   90.00
#
_symmetry.space_group_name_H-M   'P 1'
#
loop_
_entity.id
_entity.type
_entity.pdbx_description
1 polymer ?
#
loop_
_entity_poly.entity_id
_entity_poly.type
_entity_poly.pdbx_seq_one_letter_code
_entity_poly.pdbx_strand_id
1 'polypeptide(L)'
;TEDDLDELTSFSDVVVMESGVNAAGNLIECNAHGAVVSPVVPQNGVDMIGEVLGVDAIRSKVAGHDTVGSMLVANGNGVLAHPDVSRSEAKSIESVMKVPVMVGTVTFGSPYVGAGCAASDTHALVGAGSTGPELNRIEDALGLI
;
A
#
# COMPACT_ATOMS: atom_id res chain seq x y z
N THR A 1 -12.79 19.45 -4.15
CA THR A 1 -13.01 20.84 -3.70
C THR A 1 -12.97 20.91 -2.18
N GLU A 2 -12.87 22.09 -1.58
CA GLU A 2 -12.91 22.24 -0.12
C GLU A 2 -14.21 21.68 0.48
N ASP A 3 -15.33 21.86 -0.21
CA ASP A 3 -16.64 21.34 0.21
C ASP A 3 -16.67 19.79 0.30
N ASP A 4 -15.92 19.10 -0.57
CA ASP A 4 -15.82 17.63 -0.55
C ASP A 4 -15.01 17.13 0.67
N LEU A 5 -14.09 17.95 1.19
CA LEU A 5 -13.27 17.61 2.35
C LEU A 5 -14.05 17.78 3.66
N ASP A 6 -15.00 18.71 3.74
CA ASP A 6 -15.79 18.97 4.94
C ASP A 6 -16.60 17.73 5.35
N GLU A 7 -17.15 16.97 4.39
CA GLU A 7 -17.86 15.73 4.67
C GLU A 7 -16.91 14.68 5.25
N LEU A 8 -15.70 14.52 4.68
CA LEU A 8 -14.71 13.54 5.15
C LEU A 8 -14.18 13.91 6.54
N THR A 9 -13.93 15.19 6.83
CA THR A 9 -13.44 15.65 8.13
C THR A 9 -14.46 15.48 9.25
N SER A 10 -15.74 15.30 8.91
CA SER A 10 -16.79 15.07 9.90
C SER A 10 -16.68 13.72 10.62
N PHE A 11 -15.97 12.74 10.05
CA PHE A 11 -15.84 11.38 10.60
C PHE A 11 -14.43 10.80 10.54
N SER A 12 -13.45 11.50 9.97
CA SER A 12 -12.05 11.05 9.92
C SER A 12 -11.08 12.23 9.89
N ASP A 13 -9.82 11.96 10.26
CA ASP A 13 -8.75 12.91 10.05
C ASP A 13 -8.37 12.96 8.58
N VAL A 14 -8.24 14.17 8.02
CA VAL A 14 -7.92 14.40 6.61
C VAL A 14 -6.67 15.23 6.49
N VAL A 15 -5.71 14.76 5.70
CA VAL A 15 -4.49 15.49 5.34
C VAL A 15 -4.53 15.89 3.88
N VAL A 16 -4.34 17.16 3.61
CA VAL A 16 -4.10 17.66 2.26
C VAL A 16 -2.61 17.78 2.03
N MET A 17 -2.09 17.02 1.06
CA MET A 17 -0.69 17.10 0.68
C MET A 17 -0.48 18.28 -0.26
N GLU A 18 0.23 19.32 0.20
CA GLU A 18 0.50 20.54 -0.57
C GLU A 18 1.65 20.41 -1.58
N SER A 19 2.37 19.31 -1.61
CA SER A 19 3.39 19.06 -2.62
C SER A 19 2.71 18.81 -3.96
N GLY A 20 3.22 19.37 -5.06
CA GLY A 20 2.66 19.22 -6.41
C GLY A 20 2.61 17.79 -6.97
N VAL A 21 2.54 16.79 -6.09
CA VAL A 21 2.42 15.37 -6.38
C VAL A 21 0.98 14.95 -6.11
N ASN A 22 0.27 14.65 -7.16
CA ASN A 22 -1.11 14.14 -7.11
C ASN A 22 -1.11 12.60 -7.05
N ALA A 23 -2.23 12.02 -6.67
CA ALA A 23 -2.45 10.57 -6.57
C ALA A 23 -1.78 9.91 -5.33
N ALA A 24 -2.23 10.28 -4.15
CA ALA A 24 -1.77 9.71 -2.88
C ALA A 24 -1.83 8.18 -2.84
N GLY A 25 -2.85 7.56 -3.44
CA GLY A 25 -2.97 6.11 -3.53
C GLY A 25 -1.87 5.41 -4.32
N ASN A 26 -1.15 6.11 -5.20
CA ASN A 26 0.03 5.56 -5.88
C ASN A 26 1.32 5.76 -5.08
N LEU A 27 1.31 6.63 -4.09
CA LEU A 27 2.51 7.05 -3.37
C LEU A 27 2.60 6.50 -1.96
N ILE A 28 1.50 5.99 -1.43
CA ILE A 28 1.40 5.53 -0.06
C ILE A 28 0.69 4.19 -0.03
N GLU A 29 1.26 3.23 0.68
CA GLU A 29 0.60 2.00 1.09
C GLU A 29 0.71 1.86 2.60
N CYS A 30 -0.39 1.53 3.26
CA CYS A 30 -0.40 1.42 4.72
C CYS A 30 -1.34 0.30 5.20
N ASN A 31 -1.08 -0.13 6.43
CA ASN A 31 -1.99 -0.94 7.23
C ASN A 31 -2.14 -0.30 8.62
N ALA A 32 -2.78 -1.00 9.56
CA ALA A 32 -2.96 -0.49 10.93
C ALA A 32 -1.65 -0.33 11.72
N HIS A 33 -0.52 -0.83 11.23
CA HIS A 33 0.75 -0.88 11.95
C HIS A 33 1.83 0.04 11.37
N GLY A 34 1.78 0.34 10.08
CA GLY A 34 2.81 1.11 9.42
C GLY A 34 2.44 1.58 8.03
N ALA A 35 3.28 2.46 7.48
CA ALA A 35 3.14 3.00 6.14
C ALA A 35 4.46 2.98 5.37
N VAL A 36 4.37 2.70 4.09
CA VAL A 36 5.47 2.87 3.12
C VAL A 36 5.10 4.02 2.20
N VAL A 37 5.98 5.00 2.13
CA VAL A 37 5.75 6.24 1.40
C VAL A 37 6.80 6.41 0.31
N SER A 38 6.36 6.85 -0.85
CA SER A 38 7.22 7.12 -2.00
C SER A 38 8.34 8.10 -1.69
N PRO A 39 9.54 7.91 -2.26
CA PRO A 39 10.65 8.87 -2.16
C PRO A 39 10.36 10.25 -2.75
N VAL A 40 9.37 10.38 -3.63
CA VAL A 40 8.98 11.69 -4.18
C VAL A 40 8.30 12.59 -3.13
N VAL A 41 7.77 11.99 -2.06
CA VAL A 41 7.23 12.74 -0.92
C VAL A 41 8.40 13.21 -0.04
N PRO A 42 8.51 14.50 0.27
CA PRO A 42 9.58 14.99 1.14
C PRO A 42 9.44 14.45 2.57
N GLN A 43 10.53 14.42 3.33
CA GLN A 43 10.55 13.79 4.66
C GLN A 43 9.51 14.37 5.63
N ASN A 44 9.33 15.69 5.61
CA ASN A 44 8.27 16.33 6.42
C ASN A 44 6.85 15.85 6.07
N GLY A 45 6.62 15.52 4.80
CA GLY A 45 5.35 14.90 4.36
C GLY A 45 5.21 13.47 4.87
N VAL A 46 6.29 12.70 4.86
CA VAL A 46 6.31 11.33 5.43
C VAL A 46 6.01 11.37 6.94
N ASP A 47 6.64 12.29 7.65
CA ASP A 47 6.43 12.46 9.09
C ASP A 47 4.98 12.82 9.42
N MET A 48 4.41 13.74 8.63
CA MET A 48 2.99 14.13 8.74
C MET A 48 2.04 12.96 8.48
N ILE A 49 2.32 12.15 7.45
CA ILE A 49 1.53 10.95 7.14
C ILE A 49 1.55 9.98 8.32
N GLY A 50 2.72 9.69 8.87
CA GLY A 50 2.86 8.82 10.04
C GLY A 50 2.12 9.36 11.27
N GLU A 51 2.19 10.65 11.52
CA GLU A 51 1.52 11.30 12.64
C GLU A 51 -0.02 11.21 12.50
N VAL A 52 -0.56 11.54 11.34
CA VAL A 52 -2.02 11.51 11.13
C VAL A 52 -2.57 10.09 11.12
N LEU A 53 -1.87 9.14 10.50
CA LEU A 53 -2.27 7.74 10.52
C LEU A 53 -2.01 7.06 11.88
N GLY A 54 -1.22 7.69 12.75
CA GLY A 54 -0.83 7.13 14.05
C GLY A 54 0.06 5.88 13.94
N VAL A 55 0.90 5.82 12.91
CA VAL A 55 1.79 4.68 12.62
C VAL A 55 3.20 5.14 12.28
N ASP A 56 4.16 4.22 12.37
CA ASP A 56 5.49 4.45 11.83
C ASP A 56 5.42 4.49 10.30
N ALA A 57 6.08 5.46 9.69
CA ALA A 57 6.16 5.59 8.23
C ALA A 57 7.61 5.57 7.77
N ILE A 58 7.88 4.81 6.70
CA ILE A 58 9.19 4.80 6.05
C ILE A 58 9.09 5.36 4.63
N ARG A 59 10.18 5.96 4.20
CA ARG A 59 10.36 6.47 2.85
C ARG A 59 11.20 5.50 2.05
N SER A 60 10.61 4.83 1.05
CA SER A 60 11.30 3.79 0.28
C SER A 60 10.74 3.66 -1.13
N LYS A 61 11.60 3.25 -2.07
CA LYS A 61 11.16 2.63 -3.33
C LYS A 61 10.70 1.20 -3.06
N VAL A 62 9.91 0.67 -3.98
CA VAL A 62 9.51 -0.74 -4.01
C VAL A 62 9.73 -1.27 -5.42
N ALA A 63 10.46 -2.37 -5.54
CA ALA A 63 10.88 -2.95 -6.83
C ALA A 63 11.54 -1.92 -7.77
N GLY A 64 12.27 -0.96 -7.21
CA GLY A 64 12.91 0.12 -7.96
C GLY A 64 11.98 1.24 -8.44
N HIS A 65 10.71 1.22 -8.07
CA HIS A 65 9.70 2.21 -8.49
C HIS A 65 9.34 3.18 -7.36
N ASP A 66 9.02 4.42 -7.76
CA ASP A 66 8.55 5.47 -6.85
C ASP A 66 7.05 5.35 -6.53
N THR A 67 6.28 4.64 -7.35
CA THR A 67 4.83 4.44 -7.18
C THR A 67 4.53 3.26 -6.25
N VAL A 68 4.89 3.39 -4.99
CA VAL A 68 4.82 2.29 -4.01
C VAL A 68 3.42 1.72 -3.83
N GLY A 69 2.39 2.55 -3.94
CA GLY A 69 0.99 2.12 -3.84
C GLY A 69 0.52 1.25 -5.00
N SER A 70 1.17 1.29 -6.16
CA SER A 70 0.91 0.35 -7.26
C SER A 70 1.71 -0.96 -7.14
N MET A 71 2.78 -0.96 -6.33
CA MET A 71 3.68 -2.10 -6.14
C MET A 71 3.28 -3.01 -4.97
N LEU A 72 2.44 -2.53 -4.07
CA LEU A 72 2.03 -3.20 -2.83
C LEU A 72 0.51 -3.19 -2.69
N VAL A 73 -0.01 -4.22 -2.05
CA VAL A 73 -1.33 -4.20 -1.41
C VAL A 73 -1.19 -4.82 -0.02
N ALA A 74 -1.67 -4.12 0.99
CA ALA A 74 -1.50 -4.49 2.39
C ALA A 74 -2.84 -4.53 3.13
N ASN A 75 -2.91 -5.38 4.15
CA ASN A 75 -3.94 -5.35 5.18
C ASN A 75 -3.30 -5.63 6.56
N GLY A 76 -4.09 -5.85 7.59
CA GLY A 76 -3.59 -6.15 8.93
C GLY A 76 -2.92 -7.52 9.09
N ASN A 77 -3.00 -8.39 8.09
CA ASN A 77 -2.49 -9.77 8.14
C ASN A 77 -1.24 -9.99 7.28
N GLY A 78 -1.05 -9.21 6.22
CA GLY A 78 0.07 -9.40 5.32
C GLY A 78 0.16 -8.37 4.20
N VAL A 79 1.18 -8.53 3.37
CA VAL A 79 1.45 -7.70 2.20
C VAL A 79 1.69 -8.60 0.99
N LEU A 80 1.00 -8.30 -0.11
CA LEU A 80 1.35 -8.80 -1.43
C LEU A 80 2.15 -7.73 -2.16
N ALA A 81 3.33 -8.09 -2.64
CA ALA A 81 4.27 -7.17 -3.27
C ALA A 81 4.59 -7.55 -4.72
N HIS A 82 5.02 -6.57 -5.49
CA HIS A 82 5.59 -6.76 -6.82
C HIS A 82 6.68 -7.84 -6.81
N PRO A 83 6.74 -8.74 -7.82
CA PRO A 83 7.70 -9.86 -7.84
C PRO A 83 9.17 -9.45 -7.75
N ASP A 84 9.53 -8.27 -8.24
CA ASP A 84 10.91 -7.76 -8.25
C ASP A 84 11.28 -7.00 -6.96
N VAL A 85 10.45 -7.04 -5.92
CA VAL A 85 10.81 -6.45 -4.63
C VAL A 85 12.11 -7.09 -4.12
N SER A 86 13.08 -6.25 -3.77
CA SER A 86 14.34 -6.75 -3.24
C SER A 86 14.17 -7.31 -1.81
N ARG A 87 15.10 -8.18 -1.41
CA ARG A 87 15.09 -8.73 -0.05
C ARG A 87 15.21 -7.64 1.03
N SER A 88 15.97 -6.58 0.76
CA SER A 88 16.11 -5.46 1.69
C SER A 88 14.84 -4.61 1.77
N GLU A 89 14.18 -4.37 0.65
CA GLU A 89 12.89 -3.69 0.62
C GLU A 89 11.82 -4.51 1.38
N ALA A 90 11.72 -5.80 1.10
CA ALA A 90 10.79 -6.69 1.79
C ALA A 90 10.98 -6.67 3.32
N LYS A 91 12.23 -6.75 3.78
CA LYS A 91 12.53 -6.65 5.23
C LYS A 91 12.12 -5.31 5.85
N SER A 92 12.33 -4.21 5.13
CA SER A 92 11.93 -2.89 5.61
C SER A 92 10.42 -2.77 5.69
N ILE A 93 9.69 -3.32 4.70
CA ILE A 93 8.23 -3.37 4.68
C ILE A 93 7.70 -4.22 5.84
N GLU A 94 8.25 -5.43 6.04
CA GLU A 94 7.89 -6.30 7.16
C GLU A 94 8.12 -5.63 8.51
N SER A 95 9.23 -4.91 8.64
CA SER A 95 9.58 -4.22 9.89
C SER A 95 8.61 -3.08 10.22
N VAL A 96 8.20 -2.28 9.25
CA VAL A 96 7.30 -1.15 9.48
C VAL A 96 5.83 -1.58 9.55
N MET A 97 5.40 -2.48 8.69
CA MET A 97 4.01 -2.94 8.63
C MET A 97 3.70 -4.08 9.59
N LYS A 98 4.73 -4.69 10.18
CA LYS A 98 4.65 -5.77 11.21
C LYS A 98 3.87 -7.01 10.75
N VAL A 99 3.90 -7.28 9.46
CA VAL A 99 3.26 -8.42 8.81
C VAL A 99 4.18 -9.02 7.74
N PRO A 100 4.01 -10.31 7.37
CA PRO A 100 4.83 -10.93 6.34
C PRO A 100 4.60 -10.33 4.96
N VAL A 101 5.64 -10.33 4.13
CA VAL A 101 5.58 -9.93 2.72
C VAL A 101 5.70 -11.17 1.84
N MET A 102 4.74 -11.34 0.94
CA MET A 102 4.78 -12.33 -0.14
C MET A 102 4.75 -11.63 -1.49
N VAL A 103 5.32 -12.24 -2.50
CA VAL A 103 5.29 -11.71 -3.87
C VAL A 103 4.27 -12.45 -4.72
N GLY A 104 3.70 -11.75 -5.69
CA GLY A 104 2.74 -12.33 -6.62
C GLY A 104 2.34 -11.38 -7.73
N THR A 105 1.39 -11.82 -8.53
CA THR A 105 0.81 -11.05 -9.64
C THR A 105 -0.71 -11.03 -9.53
N VAL A 106 -1.34 -10.16 -10.32
CA VAL A 106 -2.79 -10.04 -10.44
C VAL A 106 -3.17 -9.94 -11.93
N THR A 107 -4.43 -10.09 -12.26
CA THR A 107 -4.97 -9.85 -13.61
C THR A 107 -4.15 -10.50 -14.74
N PHE A 108 -3.90 -11.81 -14.62
CA PHE A 108 -3.15 -12.60 -15.61
C PHE A 108 -1.69 -12.13 -15.79
N GLY A 109 -0.96 -12.04 -14.67
CA GLY A 109 0.48 -11.81 -14.66
C GLY A 109 0.92 -10.35 -14.52
N SER A 110 0.01 -9.42 -14.23
CA SER A 110 0.40 -8.05 -13.91
C SER A 110 1.18 -7.99 -12.59
N PRO A 111 2.39 -7.43 -12.57
CA PRO A 111 3.17 -7.29 -11.36
C PRO A 111 2.73 -6.09 -10.49
N TYR A 112 1.89 -5.22 -11.02
CA TYR A 112 1.39 -4.03 -10.33
C TYR A 112 0.21 -4.39 -9.43
N VAL A 113 0.52 -5.12 -8.37
CA VAL A 113 -0.49 -5.73 -7.48
C VAL A 113 -1.39 -4.70 -6.81
N GLY A 114 -0.86 -3.56 -6.41
CA GLY A 114 -1.63 -2.48 -5.81
C GLY A 114 -2.56 -1.75 -6.77
N ALA A 115 -2.30 -1.83 -8.08
CA ALA A 115 -3.18 -1.28 -9.10
C ALA A 115 -4.34 -2.22 -9.46
N GLY A 116 -4.19 -3.52 -9.23
CA GLY A 116 -5.17 -4.54 -9.59
C GLY A 116 -5.85 -5.24 -8.42
N CYS A 117 -5.56 -4.84 -7.19
CA CYS A 117 -6.14 -5.42 -5.98
C CYS A 117 -6.37 -4.35 -4.92
N ALA A 118 -7.49 -4.42 -4.23
CA ALA A 118 -7.79 -3.65 -3.03
C ALA A 118 -8.27 -4.61 -1.94
N ALA A 119 -7.81 -4.44 -0.71
CA ALA A 119 -8.09 -5.37 0.36
C ALA A 119 -8.48 -4.69 1.67
N SER A 120 -9.37 -5.35 2.42
CA SER A 120 -9.56 -5.18 3.85
C SER A 120 -8.93 -6.36 4.59
N ASP A 121 -9.09 -6.43 5.90
CA ASP A 121 -8.59 -7.56 6.71
C ASP A 121 -9.34 -8.88 6.44
N THR A 122 -10.48 -8.82 5.80
CA THR A 122 -11.37 -9.98 5.59
C THR A 122 -11.73 -10.25 4.13
N HIS A 123 -11.57 -9.29 3.23
CA HIS A 123 -11.96 -9.41 1.83
C HIS A 123 -10.97 -8.72 0.90
N ALA A 124 -10.91 -9.18 -0.34
CA ALA A 124 -10.18 -8.52 -1.41
C ALA A 124 -11.05 -8.40 -2.67
N LEU A 125 -10.88 -7.29 -3.37
CA LEU A 125 -11.39 -7.07 -4.72
C LEU A 125 -10.20 -7.15 -5.68
N VAL A 126 -10.30 -7.99 -6.68
CA VAL A 126 -9.21 -8.25 -7.63
C VAL A 126 -9.75 -8.11 -9.06
N GLY A 127 -8.90 -7.66 -9.96
CA GLY A 127 -9.25 -7.54 -11.38
C GLY A 127 -9.79 -8.85 -11.96
N ALA A 128 -10.83 -8.76 -12.78
CA ALA A 128 -11.60 -9.91 -13.30
C ALA A 128 -10.78 -10.93 -14.11
N GLY A 129 -9.60 -10.55 -14.61
CA GLY A 129 -8.69 -11.43 -15.33
C GLY A 129 -7.74 -12.24 -14.46
N SER A 130 -7.85 -12.19 -13.14
CA SER A 130 -6.96 -12.92 -12.24
C SER A 130 -7.19 -14.42 -12.34
N THR A 131 -6.09 -15.19 -12.34
CA THR A 131 -6.10 -16.65 -12.44
C THR A 131 -6.29 -17.31 -11.08
N GLY A 132 -6.64 -18.61 -11.07
CA GLY A 132 -6.77 -19.40 -9.84
C GLY A 132 -5.51 -19.37 -8.96
N PRO A 133 -4.30 -19.63 -9.50
CA PRO A 133 -3.06 -19.50 -8.74
C PRO A 133 -2.79 -18.11 -8.18
N GLU A 134 -3.14 -17.04 -8.91
CA GLU A 134 -3.04 -15.67 -8.42
C GLU A 134 -3.99 -15.44 -7.24
N LEU A 135 -5.24 -15.89 -7.33
CA LEU A 135 -6.22 -15.78 -6.25
C LEU A 135 -5.74 -16.50 -4.98
N ASN A 136 -5.20 -17.72 -5.12
CA ASN A 136 -4.62 -18.43 -3.98
C ASN A 136 -3.46 -17.66 -3.34
N ARG A 137 -2.59 -17.07 -4.16
CA ARG A 137 -1.46 -16.27 -3.66
C ARG A 137 -1.94 -15.02 -2.90
N ILE A 138 -2.98 -14.36 -3.40
CA ILE A 138 -3.58 -13.20 -2.74
C ILE A 138 -4.19 -13.60 -1.40
N GLU A 139 -4.93 -14.69 -1.35
CA GLU A 139 -5.53 -15.23 -0.12
C GLU A 139 -4.48 -15.56 0.92
N ASP A 140 -3.40 -16.24 0.52
CA ASP A 140 -2.28 -16.58 1.41
C ASP A 140 -1.54 -15.32 1.91
N ALA A 141 -1.21 -14.41 0.99
CA ALA A 141 -0.45 -13.21 1.33
C ALA A 141 -1.19 -12.28 2.28
N LEU A 142 -2.50 -12.16 2.11
CA LEU A 142 -3.35 -11.24 2.87
C LEU A 142 -4.10 -11.92 4.03
N GLY A 143 -3.87 -13.21 4.26
CA GLY A 143 -4.47 -13.95 5.36
C GLY A 143 -5.99 -13.96 5.33
N LEU A 144 -6.59 -14.14 4.14
CA LEU A 144 -8.04 -14.06 3.95
C LEU A 144 -8.77 -15.40 4.23
N ILE A 145 -8.02 -16.43 4.43
CA ILE A 145 -8.54 -17.77 4.76
C ILE A 145 -7.95 -18.24 6.07
#